data_f7deacc21e4d0560de535a3dc6ab8892
#
_entry.id   f7deacc21e4d0560de535a3dc6ab8892
#
_cell.length_a   1.000
_cell.length_b   1.000
_cell.length_c   1.000
_cell.angle_alpha   90.00
_cell.angle_beta   90.00
_cell.angle_gamma   90.00
#
_symmetry.space_group_name_H-M   'P 1'
#
loop_
_entity.id
_entity.type
_entity.pdbx_description
1 polymer ?
#
loop_
_entity_poly.entity_id
_entity_poly.type
_entity_poly.pdbx_seq_one_letter_code
_entity_poly.pdbx_strand_id
1 'polypeptide(L)'
;MESAKKLALTAALSQYNKVLVAFSGGIDSTVVLDAALKTLGKENVLAVVANSDLFTDEEYTKAMDLAQEMGATVLGTTLDYLSNDDIKNNRASSWYWMKKMFYQKMNELKDNSNCDVVLDGMIMDDKNDFRPGLRACDEEGAVSVLQVANIYKSDVRDMAREAGLSNWNKVASCSVSSRFEYDTELTVEGIQRVMKSEAYLRSLGFATVRVRVQNKLARIEIMADQINDLVAQMFAINDKLQEFGFDYVTVDLEGFKSGRMNESLTADVKSALVD
;
A
#
# COMPACT_ATOMS: atom_id res chain seq x y z
N MET A 1 25.48 9.61 17.98
CA MET A 1 25.97 8.31 17.47
C MET A 1 24.90 7.74 16.57
N GLU A 2 25.26 7.35 15.37
CA GLU A 2 24.35 6.68 14.46
C GLU A 2 23.91 5.32 15.03
N SER A 3 22.63 4.96 14.92
CA SER A 3 22.16 3.69 15.49
C SER A 3 22.74 2.50 14.72
N ALA A 4 22.96 1.37 15.39
CA ALA A 4 23.46 0.14 14.74
C ALA A 4 22.61 -0.29 13.54
N LYS A 5 21.29 -0.04 13.59
CA LYS A 5 20.36 -0.33 12.50
C LYS A 5 20.54 0.58 11.28
N LYS A 6 20.86 1.86 11.49
CA LYS A 6 21.20 2.78 10.39
C LYS A 6 22.49 2.36 9.70
N LEU A 7 23.50 2.00 10.47
CA LEU A 7 24.77 1.47 9.94
C LEU A 7 24.54 0.18 9.15
N ALA A 8 23.70 -0.73 9.64
CA ALA A 8 23.34 -1.96 8.93
C ALA A 8 22.59 -1.67 7.60
N LEU A 9 21.67 -0.72 7.61
CA LEU A 9 20.97 -0.28 6.40
C LEU A 9 21.92 0.33 5.37
N THR A 10 22.81 1.23 5.80
CA THR A 10 23.83 1.82 4.95
C THR A 10 24.77 0.74 4.38
N ALA A 11 25.21 -0.21 5.19
CA ALA A 11 26.05 -1.32 4.73
C ALA A 11 25.33 -2.23 3.71
N ALA A 12 24.03 -2.51 3.92
CA ALA A 12 23.23 -3.26 2.97
C ALA A 12 23.06 -2.54 1.63
N LEU A 13 22.88 -1.22 1.64
CA LEU A 13 22.77 -0.41 0.43
C LEU A 13 24.10 -0.25 -0.31
N SER A 14 25.21 -0.14 0.41
CA SER A 14 26.55 0.07 -0.19
C SER A 14 27.08 -1.12 -1.03
N GLN A 15 26.35 -2.24 -1.05
CA GLN A 15 26.67 -3.39 -1.89
C GLN A 15 26.31 -3.16 -3.36
N TYR A 16 25.50 -2.15 -3.67
CA TYR A 16 24.97 -1.85 -4.99
C TYR A 16 25.56 -0.55 -5.54
N ASN A 17 25.71 -0.49 -6.87
CA ASN A 17 26.13 0.74 -7.52
C ASN A 17 24.92 1.62 -7.87
N LYS A 18 23.86 1.01 -8.40
CA LYS A 18 22.64 1.72 -8.81
C LYS A 18 21.41 0.90 -8.45
N VAL A 19 20.42 1.54 -7.85
CA VAL A 19 19.22 0.84 -7.35
C VAL A 19 17.93 1.43 -7.91
N LEU A 20 16.93 0.55 -8.08
CA LEU A 20 15.54 0.93 -8.27
C LEU A 20 14.81 0.76 -6.94
N VAL A 21 14.21 1.84 -6.42
CA VAL A 21 13.36 1.80 -5.24
C VAL A 21 11.90 1.73 -5.68
N ALA A 22 11.23 0.64 -5.34
CA ALA A 22 9.79 0.47 -5.53
C ALA A 22 9.04 1.36 -4.51
N PHE A 23 8.68 2.57 -4.93
CA PHE A 23 8.26 3.66 -4.06
C PHE A 23 6.74 3.81 -4.03
N SER A 24 6.13 3.63 -2.86
CA SER A 24 4.68 3.76 -2.66
C SER A 24 4.25 5.09 -2.01
N GLY A 25 5.20 5.95 -1.64
CA GLY A 25 4.93 7.14 -0.81
C GLY A 25 4.47 6.81 0.62
N GLY A 26 4.53 5.54 1.03
CA GLY A 26 4.38 5.11 2.42
C GLY A 26 5.66 5.33 3.22
N ILE A 27 5.55 5.43 4.55
CA ILE A 27 6.68 5.73 5.43
C ILE A 27 7.87 4.76 5.22
N ASP A 28 7.61 3.47 5.04
CA ASP A 28 8.65 2.44 4.93
C ASP A 28 9.48 2.64 3.65
N SER A 29 8.82 2.74 2.49
CA SER A 29 9.49 3.02 1.22
C SER A 29 10.18 4.39 1.21
N THR A 30 9.68 5.35 1.98
CA THR A 30 10.30 6.69 2.11
C THR A 30 11.60 6.62 2.89
N VAL A 31 11.66 5.81 3.95
CA VAL A 31 12.93 5.56 4.67
C VAL A 31 13.94 4.83 3.79
N VAL A 32 13.50 3.86 2.96
CA VAL A 32 14.39 3.21 1.99
C VAL A 32 14.94 4.21 0.99
N LEU A 33 14.08 5.06 0.41
CA LEU A 33 14.48 6.06 -0.56
C LEU A 33 15.46 7.08 0.02
N ASP A 34 15.17 7.61 1.22
CA ASP A 34 16.05 8.54 1.95
C ASP A 34 17.44 7.92 2.21
N ALA A 35 17.45 6.69 2.72
CA ALA A 35 18.71 5.98 2.98
C ALA A 35 19.50 5.69 1.69
N ALA A 36 18.82 5.28 0.61
CA ALA A 36 19.46 5.02 -0.68
C ALA A 36 20.08 6.32 -1.26
N LEU A 37 19.33 7.43 -1.26
CA LEU A 37 19.81 8.73 -1.73
C LEU A 37 21.05 9.23 -0.97
N LYS A 38 21.05 9.05 0.36
CA LYS A 38 22.18 9.42 1.22
C LYS A 38 23.40 8.52 1.04
N THR A 39 23.18 7.23 0.76
CA THR A 39 24.28 6.26 0.65
C THR A 39 24.91 6.23 -0.73
N LEU A 40 24.09 6.26 -1.79
CA LEU A 40 24.52 6.01 -3.17
C LEU A 40 24.60 7.30 -4.03
N GLY A 41 24.00 8.40 -3.57
CA GLY A 41 23.85 9.61 -4.36
C GLY A 41 22.65 9.55 -5.32
N LYS A 42 22.10 10.72 -5.65
CA LYS A 42 20.85 10.85 -6.41
C LYS A 42 20.91 10.26 -7.83
N GLU A 43 22.08 10.28 -8.45
CA GLU A 43 22.33 9.77 -9.79
C GLU A 43 22.26 8.22 -9.87
N ASN A 44 22.38 7.57 -8.73
CA ASN A 44 22.38 6.11 -8.59
C ASN A 44 21.07 5.56 -8.00
N VAL A 45 20.05 6.41 -7.83
CA VAL A 45 18.76 6.00 -7.26
C VAL A 45 17.62 6.40 -8.18
N LEU A 46 16.87 5.40 -8.64
CA LEU A 46 15.63 5.56 -9.41
C LEU A 46 14.45 5.19 -8.52
N ALA A 47 13.57 6.15 -8.21
CA ALA A 47 12.31 5.86 -7.56
C ALA A 47 11.25 5.53 -8.62
N VAL A 48 10.58 4.39 -8.50
CA VAL A 48 9.49 4.00 -9.40
C VAL A 48 8.18 3.96 -8.64
N VAL A 49 7.21 4.72 -9.11
CA VAL A 49 5.85 4.79 -8.57
C VAL A 49 4.90 4.10 -9.54
N ALA A 50 4.13 3.13 -9.07
CA ALA A 50 3.16 2.43 -9.88
C ALA A 50 1.74 2.98 -9.65
N ASN A 51 1.01 3.25 -10.73
CA ASN A 51 -0.42 3.53 -10.74
C ASN A 51 -1.20 2.29 -11.16
N SER A 52 -2.45 2.18 -10.74
CA SER A 52 -3.41 1.16 -11.21
C SER A 52 -4.83 1.51 -10.76
N ASP A 53 -5.84 0.84 -11.34
CA ASP A 53 -7.24 1.00 -10.94
C ASP A 53 -7.52 0.71 -9.45
N LEU A 54 -6.65 -0.04 -8.79
CA LEU A 54 -6.82 -0.45 -7.38
C LEU A 54 -6.28 0.55 -6.36
N PHE A 55 -5.68 1.66 -6.81
CA PHE A 55 -5.17 2.76 -5.98
C PHE A 55 -5.66 4.09 -6.53
N THR A 56 -5.75 5.12 -5.70
CA THR A 56 -6.23 6.43 -6.13
C THR A 56 -5.15 7.22 -6.87
N ASP A 57 -5.53 7.98 -7.90
CA ASP A 57 -4.63 8.89 -8.61
C ASP A 57 -4.02 9.92 -7.65
N GLU A 58 -4.75 10.30 -6.59
CA GLU A 58 -4.25 11.21 -5.55
C GLU A 58 -3.04 10.59 -4.80
N GLU A 59 -3.10 9.30 -4.46
CA GLU A 59 -1.98 8.61 -3.80
C GLU A 59 -0.78 8.50 -4.73
N TYR A 60 -1.03 8.18 -6.01
CA TYR A 60 0.00 8.14 -7.04
C TYR A 60 0.69 9.51 -7.19
N THR A 61 -0.07 10.58 -7.38
CA THR A 61 0.46 11.94 -7.53
C THR A 61 1.26 12.35 -6.30
N LYS A 62 0.72 12.16 -5.09
CA LYS A 62 1.45 12.45 -3.84
C LYS A 62 2.75 11.66 -3.69
N ALA A 63 2.79 10.41 -4.17
CA ALA A 63 4.02 9.63 -4.13
C ALA A 63 5.05 10.15 -5.13
N MET A 64 4.63 10.52 -6.35
CA MET A 64 5.50 11.15 -7.36
C MET A 64 6.10 12.46 -6.83
N ASP A 65 5.26 13.34 -6.30
CA ASP A 65 5.68 14.64 -5.77
C ASP A 65 6.67 14.47 -4.60
N LEU A 66 6.37 13.59 -3.65
CA LEU A 66 7.24 13.33 -2.51
C LEU A 66 8.62 12.81 -2.94
N ALA A 67 8.68 11.89 -3.90
CA ALA A 67 9.96 11.38 -4.37
C ALA A 67 10.78 12.46 -5.09
N GLN A 68 10.13 13.37 -5.85
CA GLN A 68 10.76 14.52 -6.48
C GLN A 68 11.26 15.53 -5.44
N GLU A 69 10.46 15.85 -4.42
CA GLU A 69 10.86 16.72 -3.29
C GLU A 69 12.08 16.18 -2.55
N MET A 70 12.20 14.85 -2.43
CA MET A 70 13.38 14.20 -1.85
C MET A 70 14.62 14.26 -2.77
N GLY A 71 14.48 14.74 -4.01
CA GLY A 71 15.57 14.87 -4.98
C GLY A 71 15.90 13.61 -5.77
N ALA A 72 15.01 12.59 -5.75
CA ALA A 72 15.18 11.38 -6.54
C ALA A 72 14.87 11.60 -8.03
N THR A 73 15.50 10.82 -8.90
CA THR A 73 14.98 10.60 -10.25
C THR A 73 13.73 9.73 -10.14
N VAL A 74 12.59 10.17 -10.70
CA VAL A 74 11.30 9.50 -10.52
C VAL A 74 10.76 9.03 -11.86
N LEU A 75 10.28 7.78 -11.89
CA LEU A 75 9.60 7.19 -13.03
C LEU A 75 8.21 6.69 -12.62
N GLY A 76 7.18 7.13 -13.34
CA GLY A 76 5.83 6.59 -13.21
C GLY A 76 5.61 5.39 -14.12
N THR A 77 4.84 4.40 -13.65
CA THR A 77 4.41 3.26 -14.47
C THR A 77 2.97 2.89 -14.14
N THR A 78 2.31 2.15 -15.03
CA THR A 78 0.93 1.67 -14.84
C THR A 78 0.92 0.15 -14.79
N LEU A 79 0.09 -0.41 -13.92
CA LEU A 79 -0.15 -1.84 -13.77
C LEU A 79 -1.63 -2.13 -14.04
N ASP A 80 -1.89 -2.97 -15.03
CA ASP A 80 -3.23 -3.47 -15.34
C ASP A 80 -3.52 -4.74 -14.50
N TYR A 81 -3.81 -4.54 -13.22
CA TYR A 81 -4.10 -5.64 -12.31
C TYR A 81 -5.36 -6.42 -12.68
N LEU A 82 -6.37 -5.75 -13.26
CA LEU A 82 -7.63 -6.39 -13.62
C LEU A 82 -7.53 -7.30 -14.86
N SER A 83 -6.40 -7.30 -15.58
CA SER A 83 -6.10 -8.27 -16.62
C SER A 83 -5.80 -9.67 -16.07
N ASN A 84 -5.47 -9.80 -14.78
CA ASN A 84 -5.24 -11.09 -14.12
C ASN A 84 -6.54 -11.60 -13.48
N ASP A 85 -6.94 -12.82 -13.83
CA ASP A 85 -8.22 -13.42 -13.39
C ASP A 85 -8.32 -13.58 -11.88
N ASP A 86 -7.24 -13.91 -11.17
CA ASP A 86 -7.25 -14.06 -9.72
C ASP A 86 -7.46 -12.72 -9.02
N ILE A 87 -6.86 -11.65 -9.55
CA ILE A 87 -7.03 -10.29 -9.03
C ILE A 87 -8.44 -9.79 -9.38
N LYS A 88 -8.85 -9.93 -10.65
CA LYS A 88 -10.17 -9.50 -11.13
C LYS A 88 -11.30 -10.14 -10.31
N ASN A 89 -11.18 -11.42 -9.99
CA ASN A 89 -12.17 -12.13 -9.18
C ASN A 89 -11.90 -12.02 -7.66
N ASN A 90 -10.99 -11.15 -7.23
CA ASN A 90 -10.63 -10.92 -5.83
C ASN A 90 -10.40 -12.19 -5.03
N ARG A 91 -9.73 -13.18 -5.61
CA ARG A 91 -9.45 -14.46 -4.95
C ARG A 91 -8.48 -14.28 -3.78
N ALA A 92 -8.44 -15.24 -2.88
CA ALA A 92 -7.49 -15.21 -1.75
C ALA A 92 -6.01 -15.10 -2.21
N SER A 93 -5.68 -15.63 -3.42
CA SER A 93 -4.38 -15.49 -4.09
C SER A 93 -4.11 -14.10 -4.70
N SER A 94 -5.09 -13.20 -4.77
CA SER A 94 -4.97 -11.91 -5.45
C SER A 94 -3.79 -11.07 -4.95
N TRP A 95 -3.52 -11.10 -3.64
CA TRP A 95 -2.39 -10.38 -3.05
C TRP A 95 -1.02 -10.88 -3.52
N TYR A 96 -0.87 -12.19 -3.71
CA TYR A 96 0.32 -12.77 -4.32
C TYR A 96 0.48 -12.29 -5.76
N TRP A 97 -0.58 -12.41 -6.58
CA TRP A 97 -0.53 -12.02 -7.98
C TRP A 97 -0.31 -10.53 -8.19
N MET A 98 -0.91 -9.67 -7.35
CA MET A 98 -0.63 -8.23 -7.39
C MET A 98 0.85 -7.94 -7.15
N LYS A 99 1.46 -8.59 -6.16
CA LYS A 99 2.88 -8.42 -5.88
C LYS A 99 3.76 -9.05 -6.96
N LYS A 100 3.37 -10.20 -7.51
CA LYS A 100 4.08 -10.85 -8.61
C LYS A 100 4.16 -9.93 -9.84
N MET A 101 3.02 -9.43 -10.30
CA MET A 101 2.95 -8.49 -11.43
C MET A 101 3.74 -7.20 -11.15
N PHE A 102 3.66 -6.70 -9.93
CA PHE A 102 4.39 -5.51 -9.50
C PHE A 102 5.91 -5.72 -9.61
N TYR A 103 6.45 -6.79 -9.03
CA TYR A 103 7.90 -7.03 -9.08
C TYR A 103 8.39 -7.38 -10.48
N GLN A 104 7.61 -8.09 -11.28
CA GLN A 104 7.92 -8.33 -12.69
C GLN A 104 8.08 -7.01 -13.46
N LYS A 105 7.14 -6.05 -13.23
CA LYS A 105 7.26 -4.72 -13.83
C LYS A 105 8.44 -3.94 -13.30
N MET A 106 8.75 -4.03 -12.00
CA MET A 106 9.93 -3.40 -11.41
C MET A 106 11.22 -3.99 -12.00
N ASN A 107 11.29 -5.30 -12.23
CA ASN A 107 12.45 -5.95 -12.85
C ASN A 107 12.65 -5.52 -14.32
N GLU A 108 11.56 -5.42 -15.10
CA GLU A 108 11.63 -4.86 -16.46
C GLU A 108 12.24 -3.45 -16.45
N LEU A 109 11.78 -2.59 -15.54
CA LEU A 109 12.26 -1.21 -15.44
C LEU A 109 13.69 -1.12 -14.88
N LYS A 110 14.04 -2.02 -13.95
CA LYS A 110 15.40 -2.17 -13.41
C LYS A 110 16.40 -2.48 -14.55
N ASP A 111 16.07 -3.46 -15.39
CA ASP A 111 16.93 -3.87 -16.51
C ASP A 111 17.07 -2.74 -17.54
N ASN A 112 15.95 -2.08 -17.89
CA ASN A 112 15.95 -0.94 -18.83
C ASN A 112 16.72 0.28 -18.31
N SER A 113 16.85 0.42 -16.99
CA SER A 113 17.54 1.55 -16.34
C SER A 113 18.96 1.21 -15.89
N ASN A 114 19.44 0.00 -16.17
CA ASN A 114 20.74 -0.52 -15.71
C ASN A 114 20.91 -0.38 -14.19
N CYS A 115 19.89 -0.72 -13.41
CA CYS A 115 19.98 -0.83 -11.98
C CYS A 115 20.34 -2.26 -11.57
N ASP A 116 21.10 -2.41 -10.47
CA ASP A 116 21.58 -3.71 -9.99
C ASP A 116 20.46 -4.52 -9.33
N VAL A 117 19.51 -3.84 -8.67
CA VAL A 117 18.51 -4.46 -7.80
C VAL A 117 17.24 -3.63 -7.70
N VAL A 118 16.12 -4.31 -7.43
CA VAL A 118 14.86 -3.69 -6.96
C VAL A 118 14.84 -3.73 -5.44
N LEU A 119 14.71 -2.57 -4.80
CA LEU A 119 14.55 -2.43 -3.35
C LEU A 119 13.08 -2.15 -3.02
N ASP A 120 12.57 -2.76 -1.95
CA ASP A 120 11.24 -2.45 -1.42
C ASP A 120 11.28 -2.01 0.05
N GLY A 121 10.12 -1.64 0.58
CA GLY A 121 9.94 -1.13 1.93
C GLY A 121 9.37 -2.15 2.92
N MET A 122 9.48 -3.47 2.69
CA MET A 122 9.01 -4.46 3.65
C MET A 122 9.90 -4.47 4.90
N ILE A 123 9.27 -4.58 6.07
CA ILE A 123 9.90 -4.52 7.39
C ILE A 123 9.84 -5.88 8.11
N MET A 124 10.51 -5.98 9.25
CA MET A 124 10.52 -7.23 10.03
C MET A 124 9.13 -7.66 10.52
N ASP A 125 8.26 -6.69 10.83
CA ASP A 125 6.88 -6.96 11.26
C ASP A 125 6.09 -7.72 10.19
N ASP A 126 6.36 -7.49 8.90
CA ASP A 126 5.67 -8.14 7.78
C ASP A 126 5.89 -9.66 7.72
N LYS A 127 6.99 -10.17 8.31
CA LYS A 127 7.28 -11.62 8.38
C LYS A 127 6.34 -12.39 9.31
N ASN A 128 5.70 -11.70 10.24
CA ASN A 128 4.79 -12.29 11.22
C ASN A 128 3.31 -12.11 10.84
N ASP A 129 3.03 -11.47 9.71
CA ASP A 129 1.67 -11.22 9.21
C ASP A 129 1.35 -12.14 8.03
N PHE A 130 0.05 -12.35 7.78
CA PHE A 130 -0.40 -13.05 6.56
C PHE A 130 -0.08 -12.18 5.33
N ARG A 131 1.05 -12.46 4.68
CA ARG A 131 1.58 -11.69 3.55
C ARG A 131 2.01 -12.59 2.38
N PRO A 132 1.06 -13.08 1.57
CA PRO A 132 1.39 -13.88 0.37
C PRO A 132 2.34 -13.17 -0.59
N GLY A 133 2.41 -11.83 -0.51
CA GLY A 133 3.32 -11.02 -1.32
C GLY A 133 4.82 -11.17 -0.97
N LEU A 134 5.19 -11.73 0.19
CA LEU A 134 6.58 -12.03 0.54
C LEU A 134 7.15 -13.09 -0.41
N ARG A 135 6.39 -14.16 -0.69
CA ARG A 135 6.79 -15.19 -1.65
C ARG A 135 7.05 -14.60 -3.04
N ALA A 136 6.20 -13.69 -3.50
CA ALA A 136 6.40 -13.01 -4.79
C ALA A 136 7.66 -12.15 -4.81
N CYS A 137 8.03 -11.51 -3.69
CA CYS A 137 9.27 -10.75 -3.54
C CYS A 137 10.49 -11.66 -3.72
N ASP A 138 10.52 -12.79 -3.01
CA ASP A 138 11.63 -13.76 -3.05
C ASP A 138 11.77 -14.39 -4.45
N GLU A 139 10.64 -14.81 -5.06
CA GLU A 139 10.64 -15.38 -6.40
C GLU A 139 11.15 -14.44 -7.49
N GLU A 140 10.88 -13.14 -7.37
CA GLU A 140 11.30 -12.12 -8.33
C GLU A 140 12.65 -11.47 -7.96
N GLY A 141 13.27 -11.88 -6.86
CA GLY A 141 14.59 -11.43 -6.46
C GLY A 141 14.66 -9.96 -6.04
N ALA A 142 13.56 -9.38 -5.61
CA ALA A 142 13.57 -8.06 -4.99
C ALA A 142 14.15 -8.14 -3.57
N VAL A 143 14.74 -7.05 -3.09
CA VAL A 143 15.41 -7.02 -1.78
C VAL A 143 14.68 -6.11 -0.82
N SER A 144 14.18 -6.69 0.26
CA SER A 144 13.59 -5.99 1.40
C SER A 144 14.70 -5.49 2.34
N VAL A 145 15.34 -4.39 1.95
CA VAL A 145 16.57 -3.91 2.61
C VAL A 145 16.36 -3.55 4.08
N LEU A 146 15.14 -3.17 4.49
CA LEU A 146 14.79 -2.93 5.90
C LEU A 146 14.78 -4.24 6.70
N GLN A 147 14.34 -5.36 6.08
CA GLN A 147 14.41 -6.67 6.72
C GLN A 147 15.86 -7.15 6.85
N VAL A 148 16.71 -6.93 5.83
CA VAL A 148 18.15 -7.24 5.88
C VAL A 148 18.81 -6.49 7.05
N ALA A 149 18.42 -5.25 7.31
CA ALA A 149 18.94 -4.44 8.41
C ALA A 149 18.22 -4.66 9.76
N ASN A 150 17.33 -5.67 9.86
CA ASN A 150 16.55 -6.00 11.06
C ASN A 150 15.75 -4.80 11.61
N ILE A 151 15.08 -4.06 10.72
CA ILE A 151 14.33 -2.85 11.03
C ILE A 151 12.85 -3.18 11.19
N TYR A 152 12.25 -2.71 12.31
CA TYR A 152 10.85 -2.84 12.69
C TYR A 152 10.10 -1.52 12.46
N LYS A 153 8.76 -1.54 12.55
CA LYS A 153 7.92 -0.36 12.37
C LYS A 153 8.24 0.80 13.32
N SER A 154 8.61 0.49 14.55
CA SER A 154 9.07 1.49 15.53
C SER A 154 10.32 2.22 15.03
N ASP A 155 11.30 1.46 14.54
CA ASP A 155 12.56 2.01 14.03
C ASP A 155 12.32 2.91 12.80
N VAL A 156 11.44 2.45 11.88
CA VAL A 156 11.07 3.26 10.69
C VAL A 156 10.49 4.61 11.10
N ARG A 157 9.59 4.64 12.09
CA ARG A 157 8.99 5.89 12.58
C ARG A 157 10.03 6.81 13.21
N ASP A 158 10.96 6.26 13.97
CA ASP A 158 12.03 7.03 14.59
C ASP A 158 13.00 7.58 13.52
N MET A 159 13.42 6.74 12.57
CA MET A 159 14.25 7.15 11.43
C MET A 159 13.59 8.25 10.61
N ALA A 160 12.29 8.10 10.29
CA ALA A 160 11.55 9.08 9.52
C ALA A 160 11.42 10.43 10.25
N ARG A 161 11.16 10.39 11.57
CA ARG A 161 11.08 11.60 12.41
C ARG A 161 12.43 12.31 12.50
N GLU A 162 13.51 11.58 12.76
CA GLU A 162 14.85 12.12 12.82
C GLU A 162 15.33 12.71 11.48
N ALA A 163 14.92 12.10 10.36
CA ALA A 163 15.21 12.61 9.03
C ALA A 163 14.31 13.79 8.60
N GLY A 164 13.29 14.14 9.40
CA GLY A 164 12.35 15.22 9.08
C GLY A 164 11.41 14.89 7.91
N LEU A 165 11.14 13.58 7.65
CA LEU A 165 10.28 13.16 6.55
C LEU A 165 8.82 13.57 6.83
N SER A 166 8.18 14.24 5.86
CA SER A 166 6.84 14.83 6.02
C SER A 166 5.75 13.81 6.28
N ASN A 167 5.94 12.56 5.83
CA ASN A 167 4.97 11.48 5.94
C ASN A 167 5.21 10.52 7.13
N TRP A 168 6.02 10.92 8.13
CA TRP A 168 6.38 10.07 9.27
C TRP A 168 5.20 9.49 10.05
N ASN A 169 4.03 10.13 10.02
CA ASN A 169 2.79 9.73 10.69
C ASN A 169 1.69 9.27 9.73
N LYS A 170 2.03 9.08 8.44
CA LYS A 170 1.06 8.63 7.43
C LYS A 170 0.48 7.27 7.80
N VAL A 171 -0.84 7.15 7.75
CA VAL A 171 -1.55 5.88 7.88
C VAL A 171 -1.34 5.07 6.60
N ALA A 172 -1.07 3.77 6.74
CA ALA A 172 -0.87 2.89 5.60
C ALA A 172 -2.14 2.85 4.72
N SER A 173 -1.96 3.09 3.43
CA SER A 173 -2.98 2.84 2.43
C SER A 173 -2.93 1.39 1.96
N CYS A 174 -4.08 0.88 1.56
CA CYS A 174 -4.24 -0.49 1.08
C CYS A 174 -5.08 -0.46 -0.19
N SER A 175 -4.82 -1.41 -1.09
CA SER A 175 -5.62 -1.61 -2.31
C SER A 175 -7.12 -1.57 -2.01
N VAL A 176 -7.88 -0.92 -2.89
CA VAL A 176 -9.35 -0.83 -2.78
C VAL A 176 -10.00 -2.22 -2.91
N SER A 177 -9.33 -3.20 -3.51
CA SER A 177 -9.82 -4.58 -3.55
C SER A 177 -10.16 -5.14 -2.16
N SER A 178 -9.46 -4.68 -1.12
CA SER A 178 -9.73 -5.08 0.26
C SER A 178 -11.11 -4.66 0.79
N ARG A 179 -11.84 -3.80 0.09
CA ARG A 179 -13.21 -3.36 0.44
C ARG A 179 -14.27 -4.32 -0.05
N PHE A 180 -13.90 -5.23 -0.93
CA PHE A 180 -14.78 -6.25 -1.50
C PHE A 180 -14.54 -7.59 -0.79
N GLU A 181 -15.57 -8.42 -0.70
CA GLU A 181 -15.43 -9.78 -0.21
C GLU A 181 -14.55 -10.61 -1.17
N TYR A 182 -13.88 -11.62 -0.65
CA TYR A 182 -13.21 -12.59 -1.53
C TYR A 182 -14.20 -13.23 -2.50
N ASP A 183 -13.70 -13.62 -3.66
CA ASP A 183 -14.48 -14.20 -4.76
C ASP A 183 -15.56 -13.28 -5.35
N THR A 184 -15.42 -11.96 -5.14
CA THR A 184 -16.24 -10.94 -5.79
C THR A 184 -15.52 -10.39 -7.01
N GLU A 185 -16.17 -10.33 -8.18
CA GLU A 185 -15.60 -9.71 -9.37
C GLU A 185 -15.40 -8.19 -9.14
N LEU A 186 -14.16 -7.75 -9.29
CA LEU A 186 -13.79 -6.34 -9.23
C LEU A 186 -14.05 -5.69 -10.60
N THR A 187 -14.89 -4.67 -10.61
CA THR A 187 -15.13 -3.86 -11.81
C THR A 187 -14.60 -2.45 -11.59
N VAL A 188 -14.14 -1.80 -12.65
CA VAL A 188 -13.69 -0.39 -12.59
C VAL A 188 -14.76 0.51 -11.98
N GLU A 189 -16.03 0.30 -12.35
CA GLU A 189 -17.16 1.06 -11.78
C GLU A 189 -17.30 0.83 -10.26
N GLY A 190 -17.25 -0.43 -9.81
CA GLY A 190 -17.33 -0.76 -8.39
C GLY A 190 -16.19 -0.15 -7.57
N ILE A 191 -14.97 -0.24 -8.10
CA ILE A 191 -13.76 0.34 -7.50
C ILE A 191 -13.91 1.87 -7.38
N GLN A 192 -14.28 2.54 -8.46
CA GLN A 192 -14.48 4.00 -8.47
C GLN A 192 -15.59 4.45 -7.52
N ARG A 193 -16.68 3.65 -7.41
CA ARG A 193 -17.76 3.90 -6.45
C ARG A 193 -17.24 3.93 -5.02
N VAL A 194 -16.43 2.96 -4.64
CA VAL A 194 -15.80 2.91 -3.31
C VAL A 194 -14.87 4.10 -3.11
N MET A 195 -13.99 4.39 -4.08
CA MET A 195 -13.04 5.50 -3.99
C MET A 195 -13.74 6.84 -3.79
N LYS A 196 -14.79 7.13 -4.57
CA LYS A 196 -15.61 8.34 -4.45
C LYS A 196 -16.27 8.42 -3.07
N SER A 197 -16.80 7.30 -2.56
CA SER A 197 -17.46 7.25 -1.26
C SER A 197 -16.48 7.49 -0.11
N GLU A 198 -15.30 6.85 -0.13
CA GLU A 198 -14.27 7.08 0.87
C GLU A 198 -13.72 8.52 0.81
N ALA A 199 -13.55 9.08 -0.40
CA ALA A 199 -13.12 10.47 -0.58
C ALA A 199 -14.16 11.46 -0.01
N TYR A 200 -15.44 11.24 -0.28
CA TYR A 200 -16.52 12.05 0.29
C TYR A 200 -16.54 11.98 1.81
N LEU A 201 -16.49 10.79 2.39
CA LEU A 201 -16.46 10.62 3.83
C LEU A 201 -15.23 11.28 4.47
N ARG A 202 -14.06 11.19 3.83
CA ARG A 202 -12.86 11.92 4.28
C ARG A 202 -13.06 13.44 4.25
N SER A 203 -13.75 13.97 3.25
CA SER A 203 -14.06 15.42 3.18
C SER A 203 -14.98 15.91 4.31
N LEU A 204 -15.75 15.00 4.93
CA LEU A 204 -16.58 15.26 6.11
C LEU A 204 -15.81 15.13 7.44
N GLY A 205 -14.50 14.83 7.41
CA GLY A 205 -13.66 14.73 8.59
C GLY A 205 -13.35 13.29 9.07
N PHE A 206 -13.88 12.24 8.40
CA PHE A 206 -13.59 10.85 8.75
C PHE A 206 -12.27 10.39 8.10
N ALA A 207 -11.15 10.79 8.68
CA ALA A 207 -9.82 10.54 8.11
C ALA A 207 -9.52 9.03 7.93
N THR A 208 -9.91 8.20 8.90
CA THR A 208 -9.81 6.74 8.82
C THR A 208 -11.18 6.16 8.48
N VAL A 209 -11.41 5.85 7.22
CA VAL A 209 -12.69 5.30 6.74
C VAL A 209 -12.46 4.18 5.76
N ARG A 210 -13.34 3.19 5.78
CA ARG A 210 -13.48 2.14 4.77
C ARG A 210 -14.96 1.98 4.40
N VAL A 211 -15.22 1.88 3.12
CA VAL A 211 -16.55 1.53 2.60
C VAL A 211 -16.49 0.13 2.03
N ARG A 212 -16.93 -0.85 2.84
CA ARG A 212 -17.01 -2.26 2.42
C ARG A 212 -18.22 -2.46 1.52
N VAL A 213 -18.06 -3.32 0.53
CA VAL A 213 -19.10 -3.59 -0.48
C VAL A 213 -19.59 -5.02 -0.36
N GLN A 214 -20.92 -5.17 -0.25
CA GLN A 214 -21.63 -6.43 -0.37
C GLN A 214 -22.74 -6.22 -1.41
N ASN A 215 -22.48 -6.62 -2.66
CA ASN A 215 -23.34 -6.29 -3.80
C ASN A 215 -23.53 -4.76 -3.94
N LYS A 216 -24.72 -4.26 -3.62
CA LYS A 216 -25.05 -2.82 -3.62
C LYS A 216 -25.24 -2.22 -2.22
N LEU A 217 -24.80 -2.92 -1.20
CA LEU A 217 -24.78 -2.42 0.17
C LEU A 217 -23.41 -1.83 0.48
N ALA A 218 -23.40 -0.59 0.95
CA ALA A 218 -22.22 0.06 1.55
C ALA A 218 -22.23 -0.16 3.07
N ARG A 219 -21.17 -0.74 3.62
CA ARG A 219 -20.94 -0.81 5.07
C ARG A 219 -19.77 0.10 5.41
N ILE A 220 -20.07 1.20 6.11
CA ILE A 220 -19.10 2.21 6.50
C ILE A 220 -18.40 1.76 7.78
N GLU A 221 -17.07 1.68 7.75
CA GLU A 221 -16.22 1.48 8.91
C GLU A 221 -15.41 2.76 9.17
N ILE A 222 -15.58 3.37 10.34
CA ILE A 222 -14.83 4.54 10.83
C ILE A 222 -14.33 4.26 12.23
N MET A 223 -13.55 5.17 12.82
CA MET A 223 -13.17 5.04 14.22
C MET A 223 -14.41 5.03 15.11
N ALA A 224 -14.45 4.11 16.07
CA ALA A 224 -15.64 3.87 16.89
C ALA A 224 -16.13 5.11 17.66
N ASP A 225 -15.22 5.99 18.08
CA ASP A 225 -15.51 7.26 18.75
C ASP A 225 -16.16 8.30 17.82
N GLN A 226 -16.10 8.13 16.49
CA GLN A 226 -16.70 9.02 15.50
C GLN A 226 -18.09 8.58 15.03
N ILE A 227 -18.64 7.46 15.52
CA ILE A 227 -19.95 6.94 15.06
C ILE A 227 -21.08 7.96 15.29
N ASN A 228 -21.08 8.67 16.40
CA ASN A 228 -22.09 9.68 16.68
C ASN A 228 -22.03 10.86 15.69
N ASP A 229 -20.83 11.27 15.28
CA ASP A 229 -20.64 12.34 14.30
C ASP A 229 -21.12 11.91 12.90
N LEU A 230 -20.94 10.62 12.55
CA LEU A 230 -21.48 10.05 11.32
C LEU A 230 -23.00 9.99 11.36
N VAL A 231 -23.61 9.55 12.47
CA VAL A 231 -25.06 9.49 12.63
C VAL A 231 -25.69 10.88 12.56
N ALA A 232 -25.02 11.91 13.08
CA ALA A 232 -25.49 13.29 12.96
C ALA A 232 -25.59 13.78 11.49
N GLN A 233 -24.85 13.15 10.57
CA GLN A 233 -24.83 13.47 9.13
C GLN A 233 -25.50 12.38 8.27
N MET A 234 -26.21 11.42 8.88
CA MET A 234 -26.65 10.18 8.23
C MET A 234 -27.46 10.40 6.96
N PHE A 235 -28.35 11.39 6.90
CA PHE A 235 -29.18 11.63 5.72
C PHE A 235 -28.35 12.09 4.52
N ALA A 236 -27.45 13.06 4.71
CA ALA A 236 -26.58 13.56 3.66
C ALA A 236 -25.61 12.48 3.17
N ILE A 237 -25.08 11.65 4.08
CA ILE A 237 -24.21 10.52 3.74
C ILE A 237 -24.98 9.46 2.95
N ASN A 238 -26.19 9.07 3.41
CA ASN A 238 -27.04 8.11 2.71
C ASN A 238 -27.33 8.56 1.28
N ASP A 239 -27.84 9.79 1.12
CA ASP A 239 -28.21 10.32 -0.18
C ASP A 239 -27.03 10.37 -1.15
N LYS A 240 -25.85 10.80 -0.62
CA LYS A 240 -24.65 10.89 -1.46
C LYS A 240 -24.08 9.53 -1.87
N LEU A 241 -24.08 8.54 -1.00
CA LEU A 241 -23.63 7.20 -1.33
C LEU A 241 -24.62 6.49 -2.29
N GLN A 242 -25.93 6.76 -2.14
CA GLN A 242 -26.92 6.28 -3.10
C GLN A 242 -26.75 6.93 -4.48
N GLU A 243 -26.43 8.23 -4.55
CA GLU A 243 -26.06 8.91 -5.80
C GLU A 243 -24.84 8.24 -6.46
N PHE A 244 -23.90 7.73 -5.68
CA PHE A 244 -22.76 6.96 -6.20
C PHE A 244 -23.12 5.53 -6.64
N GLY A 245 -24.36 5.07 -6.40
CA GLY A 245 -24.91 3.80 -6.92
C GLY A 245 -25.01 2.68 -5.87
N PHE A 246 -25.02 2.99 -4.58
CA PHE A 246 -25.41 2.04 -3.54
C PHE A 246 -26.93 2.07 -3.35
N ASP A 247 -27.54 0.91 -3.09
CA ASP A 247 -28.98 0.84 -2.75
C ASP A 247 -29.20 1.01 -1.24
N TYR A 248 -28.24 0.55 -0.43
CA TYR A 248 -28.29 0.61 1.03
C TYR A 248 -26.99 1.10 1.62
N VAL A 249 -27.08 1.91 2.66
CA VAL A 249 -25.92 2.44 3.40
C VAL A 249 -26.07 2.07 4.87
N THR A 250 -25.06 1.42 5.43
CA THR A 250 -25.03 0.95 6.83
C THR A 250 -23.73 1.36 7.49
N VAL A 251 -23.72 1.34 8.83
CA VAL A 251 -22.50 1.56 9.61
C VAL A 251 -22.13 0.27 10.36
N ASP A 252 -20.87 -0.05 10.42
CA ASP A 252 -20.35 -1.12 11.23
C ASP A 252 -20.22 -0.66 12.70
N LEU A 253 -20.90 -1.32 13.62
CA LEU A 253 -20.92 -0.93 15.03
C LEU A 253 -19.61 -1.21 15.77
N GLU A 254 -18.76 -2.12 15.28
CA GLU A 254 -17.39 -2.29 15.80
C GLU A 254 -16.44 -1.18 15.33
N GLY A 255 -16.80 -0.50 14.24
CA GLY A 255 -15.94 0.49 13.59
C GLY A 255 -14.81 -0.12 12.78
N PHE A 256 -13.80 0.70 12.49
CA PHE A 256 -12.65 0.29 11.69
C PHE A 256 -11.74 -0.68 12.42
N LYS A 257 -11.43 -1.80 11.74
CA LYS A 257 -10.48 -2.80 12.21
C LYS A 257 -9.53 -3.20 11.07
N SER A 258 -8.23 -3.13 11.34
CA SER A 258 -7.21 -3.55 10.36
C SER A 258 -7.26 -5.06 10.14
N GLY A 259 -7.06 -5.51 8.88
CA GLY A 259 -6.99 -6.93 8.55
C GLY A 259 -8.34 -7.66 8.47
N ARG A 260 -9.47 -6.99 8.64
CA ARG A 260 -10.81 -7.57 8.73
C ARG A 260 -11.19 -8.46 7.53
N MET A 261 -10.73 -8.13 6.33
CA MET A 261 -10.97 -8.97 5.15
C MET A 261 -10.45 -10.40 5.35
N ASN A 262 -9.31 -10.55 6.02
CA ASN A 262 -8.64 -11.85 6.21
C ASN A 262 -9.30 -12.71 7.31
N GLU A 263 -10.29 -12.18 8.05
CA GLU A 263 -11.04 -12.95 9.06
C GLU A 263 -11.91 -14.03 8.42
N SER A 264 -12.32 -13.84 7.15
CA SER A 264 -13.09 -14.83 6.39
C SER A 264 -12.25 -16.03 5.90
N LEU A 265 -10.91 -15.91 5.91
CA LEU A 265 -10.02 -16.99 5.46
C LEU A 265 -9.72 -17.97 6.59
N THR A 266 -9.86 -19.26 6.31
CA THR A 266 -9.46 -20.33 7.24
C THR A 266 -7.95 -20.39 7.40
N ALA A 267 -7.47 -20.99 8.50
CA ALA A 267 -6.02 -21.16 8.75
C ALA A 267 -5.35 -21.97 7.62
N ASP A 268 -6.01 -23.01 7.10
CA ASP A 268 -5.49 -23.86 6.01
C ASP A 268 -5.30 -23.07 4.72
N VAL A 269 -6.28 -22.20 4.37
CA VAL A 269 -6.16 -21.31 3.19
C VAL A 269 -5.02 -20.31 3.36
N LYS A 270 -4.89 -19.74 4.56
CA LYS A 270 -3.79 -18.80 4.85
C LYS A 270 -2.42 -19.47 4.72
N SER A 271 -2.25 -20.69 5.27
CA SER A 271 -1.00 -21.45 5.15
C SER A 271 -0.65 -21.76 3.70
N ALA A 272 -1.59 -22.28 2.92
CA ALA A 272 -1.37 -22.63 1.52
C ALA A 272 -1.01 -21.44 0.60
N LEU A 273 -1.28 -20.22 1.01
CA LEU A 273 -0.95 -19.01 0.23
C LEU A 273 0.42 -18.41 0.58
N VAL A 274 0.98 -18.77 1.73
CA VAL A 274 2.28 -18.26 2.21
C VAL A 274 3.41 -19.24 1.89
N ASP A 275 3.11 -20.55 1.90
CA ASP A 275 4.03 -21.62 1.49
C ASP A 275 4.24 -21.65 -0.04
#